data_3e0670abe2663d04b21e5c9ede562d4f
#
_entry.id   3e0670abe2663d04b21e5c9ede562d4f
#
_cell.length_a   1.000
_cell.length_b   1.000
_cell.length_c   1.000
_cell.angle_alpha   90.00
_cell.angle_beta   90.00
_cell.angle_gamma   90.00
#
_symmetry.space_group_name_H-M   'P 1'
#
loop_
_entity.id
_entity.type
_entity.pdbx_description
1 polymer ?
#
loop_
_entity_poly.entity_id
_entity_poly.type
_entity_poly.pdbx_seq_one_letter_code
_entity_poly.pdbx_strand_id
1 'polypeptide(L)'
;MPMWAPGNRSRRCPQAAPGGFTLLELLLVVALIAVASAGVAFSLRESGEQLLEREALRLVARLDAARAQSRASGNAIVWRPDGDGYVFIGSAGSPEAPIPWLEPGTRVRDDKTLVLGPEPIIGAQAIELVLGDRSLRVATDGLRPFAVVPEGDRAITDGRQP
;
A
#
# COMPACT_ATOMS: atom_id res chain seq x y z
N MET A 1 -35.55 -51.31 77.32
CA MET A 1 -35.88 -50.61 76.05
C MET A 1 -34.61 -49.95 75.60
N PRO A 2 -33.89 -50.37 74.49
CA PRO A 2 -32.73 -49.74 73.96
C PRO A 2 -33.12 -48.74 72.89
N MET A 3 -32.68 -47.48 73.02
CA MET A 3 -32.80 -46.42 72.03
C MET A 3 -31.76 -46.59 70.94
N TRP A 4 -32.23 -46.68 69.70
CA TRP A 4 -31.44 -46.75 68.51
C TRP A 4 -31.12 -45.34 68.02
N ALA A 5 -29.81 -44.98 67.92
CA ALA A 5 -29.36 -43.75 67.38
C ALA A 5 -29.07 -43.91 65.84
N PRO A 6 -29.59 -43.07 64.97
CA PRO A 6 -29.29 -43.17 63.55
C PRO A 6 -27.90 -42.62 63.26
N GLY A 7 -26.99 -43.41 62.64
CA GLY A 7 -25.69 -43.04 62.22
C GLY A 7 -25.74 -42.09 61.03
N ASN A 8 -25.18 -40.89 61.23
CA ASN A 8 -24.99 -39.86 60.23
C ASN A 8 -23.81 -40.26 59.27
N ARG A 9 -24.15 -40.76 58.08
CA ARG A 9 -23.17 -41.03 57.03
C ARG A 9 -22.88 -39.71 56.29
N SER A 10 -21.86 -38.97 56.72
CA SER A 10 -21.28 -37.85 56.01
C SER A 10 -20.74 -38.36 54.65
N ARG A 11 -21.43 -38.05 53.57
CA ARG A 11 -20.92 -38.23 52.21
C ARG A 11 -19.79 -37.23 52.01
N ARG A 12 -18.54 -37.70 52.09
CA ARG A 12 -17.39 -36.92 51.61
C ARG A 12 -17.54 -36.78 50.11
N CYS A 13 -17.83 -35.57 49.66
CA CYS A 13 -17.64 -35.21 48.26
C CYS A 13 -16.15 -35.36 47.92
N PRO A 14 -15.78 -36.02 46.82
CA PRO A 14 -14.41 -36.03 46.37
C PRO A 14 -14.02 -34.57 45.99
N GLN A 15 -13.16 -33.98 46.79
CA GLN A 15 -12.50 -32.72 46.40
C GLN A 15 -11.62 -33.03 45.19
N ALA A 16 -12.02 -32.48 44.03
CA ALA A 16 -11.18 -32.49 42.85
C ALA A 16 -9.88 -31.73 43.23
N ALA A 17 -8.76 -32.42 43.15
CA ALA A 17 -7.46 -31.81 43.34
C ALA A 17 -7.27 -30.66 42.31
N PRO A 18 -6.80 -29.49 42.71
CA PRO A 18 -6.48 -28.43 41.74
C PRO A 18 -5.37 -28.95 40.82
N GLY A 19 -5.72 -29.22 39.57
CA GLY A 19 -4.76 -29.59 38.54
C GLY A 19 -3.83 -28.37 38.28
N GLY A 20 -2.59 -28.46 38.73
CA GLY A 20 -1.57 -27.48 38.38
C GLY A 20 -1.24 -27.58 36.90
N PHE A 21 -1.04 -26.44 36.23
CA PHE A 21 -0.53 -26.36 34.87
C PHE A 21 0.83 -27.06 34.76
N THR A 22 0.98 -27.91 33.80
CA THR A 22 2.26 -28.56 33.53
C THR A 22 3.17 -27.60 32.76
N LEU A 23 4.48 -27.68 32.99
CA LEU A 23 5.48 -26.88 32.28
C LEU A 23 5.39 -27.15 30.75
N LEU A 24 5.04 -28.37 30.38
CA LEU A 24 4.86 -28.75 28.97
C LEU A 24 3.64 -28.07 28.35
N GLU A 25 2.53 -27.93 29.09
CA GLU A 25 1.31 -27.22 28.62
C GLU A 25 1.61 -25.72 28.41
N LEU A 26 2.36 -25.10 29.32
CA LEU A 26 2.79 -23.72 29.17
C LEU A 26 3.68 -23.54 27.95
N LEU A 27 4.66 -24.44 27.74
CA LEU A 27 5.52 -24.45 26.57
C LEU A 27 4.73 -24.59 25.28
N LEU A 28 3.75 -25.50 25.25
CA LEU A 28 2.89 -25.70 24.08
C LEU A 28 2.09 -24.44 23.75
N VAL A 29 1.49 -23.79 24.75
CA VAL A 29 0.71 -22.57 24.56
C VAL A 29 1.60 -21.44 24.04
N VAL A 30 2.79 -21.25 24.60
CA VAL A 30 3.74 -20.22 24.11
C VAL A 30 4.17 -20.53 22.68
N ALA A 31 4.45 -21.77 22.35
CA ALA A 31 4.80 -22.18 20.98
C ALA A 31 3.66 -21.89 19.99
N LEU A 32 2.41 -22.20 20.35
CA LEU A 32 1.25 -21.92 19.50
C LEU A 32 1.04 -20.41 19.31
N ILE A 33 1.20 -19.60 20.37
CA ILE A 33 1.10 -18.15 20.27
C ILE A 33 2.23 -17.61 19.36
N ALA A 34 3.46 -18.11 19.49
CA ALA A 34 4.58 -17.69 18.65
C ALA A 34 4.33 -17.99 17.17
N VAL A 35 3.83 -19.20 16.84
CA VAL A 35 3.48 -19.59 15.47
C VAL A 35 2.33 -18.74 14.92
N ALA A 36 1.28 -18.53 15.71
CA ALA A 36 0.16 -17.68 15.31
C ALA A 36 0.60 -16.23 15.07
N SER A 37 1.43 -15.68 15.95
CA SER A 37 1.97 -14.30 15.81
C SER A 37 2.87 -14.16 14.58
N ALA A 38 3.68 -15.16 14.26
CA ALA A 38 4.51 -15.18 13.06
C ALA A 38 3.65 -15.18 11.79
N GLY A 39 2.56 -15.96 11.75
CA GLY A 39 1.60 -15.98 10.63
C GLY A 39 0.94 -14.63 10.40
N VAL A 40 0.51 -13.94 11.46
CA VAL A 40 -0.08 -12.60 11.38
C VAL A 40 0.96 -11.58 10.88
N ALA A 41 2.18 -11.60 11.39
CA ALA A 41 3.23 -10.69 10.97
C ALA A 41 3.59 -10.87 9.48
N PHE A 42 3.54 -12.11 8.96
CA PHE A 42 3.76 -12.38 7.54
C PHE A 42 2.60 -11.90 6.67
N SER A 43 1.36 -12.04 7.15
CA SER A 43 0.14 -11.59 6.44
C SER A 43 0.03 -10.06 6.36
N LEU A 44 0.58 -9.34 7.34
CA LEU A 44 0.57 -7.87 7.38
C LEU A 44 1.70 -7.21 6.57
N ARG A 45 2.63 -7.99 6.03
CA ARG A 45 3.62 -7.46 5.08
C ARG A 45 2.90 -7.08 3.80
N GLU A 46 2.71 -5.79 3.62
CA GLU A 46 2.23 -5.26 2.34
C GLU A 46 3.14 -5.79 1.22
N SER A 47 2.53 -6.37 0.20
CA SER A 47 3.29 -6.84 -0.97
C SER A 47 3.89 -5.61 -1.66
N GLY A 48 5.10 -5.72 -2.20
CA GLY A 48 5.71 -4.60 -2.96
C GLY A 48 4.83 -4.11 -4.11
N GLU A 49 3.88 -4.94 -4.57
CA GLU A 49 2.87 -4.57 -5.55
C GLU A 49 1.85 -3.57 -5.00
N GLN A 50 1.32 -3.81 -3.79
CA GLN A 50 0.38 -2.89 -3.12
C GLN A 50 1.04 -1.55 -2.79
N LEU A 51 2.32 -1.58 -2.39
CA LEU A 51 3.10 -0.37 -2.13
C LEU A 51 3.27 0.45 -3.40
N LEU A 52 3.67 -0.19 -4.50
CA LEU A 52 3.85 0.45 -5.79
C LEU A 52 2.52 0.96 -6.37
N GLU A 53 1.43 0.22 -6.22
CA GLU A 53 0.09 0.65 -6.64
C GLU A 53 -0.37 1.89 -5.86
N ARG A 54 -0.16 1.93 -4.55
CA ARG A 54 -0.47 3.10 -3.72
C ARG A 54 0.31 4.33 -4.16
N GLU A 55 1.61 4.16 -4.47
CA GLU A 55 2.44 5.24 -4.99
C GLU A 55 1.95 5.72 -6.36
N ALA A 56 1.60 4.79 -7.26
CA ALA A 56 1.08 5.11 -8.58
C ALA A 56 -0.25 5.88 -8.49
N LEU A 57 -1.17 5.47 -7.63
CA LEU A 57 -2.45 6.18 -7.41
C LEU A 57 -2.25 7.57 -6.81
N ARG A 58 -1.31 7.71 -5.88
CA ARG A 58 -0.93 9.02 -5.33
C ARG A 58 -0.37 9.94 -6.41
N LEU A 59 0.50 9.41 -7.26
CA LEU A 59 1.07 10.18 -8.36
C LEU A 59 0.00 10.60 -9.37
N VAL A 60 -0.90 9.70 -9.77
CA VAL A 60 -2.06 10.00 -10.63
C VAL A 60 -2.85 11.18 -10.08
N ALA A 61 -3.23 11.15 -8.80
CA ALA A 61 -3.99 12.23 -8.18
C ALA A 61 -3.25 13.58 -8.23
N ARG A 62 -1.92 13.57 -8.05
CA ARG A 62 -1.09 14.78 -8.12
C ARG A 62 -0.91 15.31 -9.54
N LEU A 63 -0.73 14.43 -10.51
CA LEU A 63 -0.65 14.80 -11.93
C LEU A 63 -1.95 15.45 -12.40
N ASP A 64 -3.10 14.87 -12.03
CA ASP A 64 -4.40 15.42 -12.39
C ASP A 64 -4.70 16.75 -11.68
N ALA A 65 -4.32 16.88 -10.41
CA ALA A 65 -4.43 18.15 -9.69
C ALA A 65 -3.57 19.25 -10.34
N ALA A 66 -2.32 18.93 -10.70
CA ALA A 66 -1.43 19.86 -11.39
C ALA A 66 -1.94 20.23 -12.79
N ARG A 67 -2.51 19.25 -13.53
CA ARG A 67 -3.17 19.50 -14.81
C ARG A 67 -4.38 20.44 -14.66
N ALA A 68 -5.21 20.23 -13.64
CA ALA A 68 -6.34 21.11 -13.35
C ALA A 68 -5.86 22.53 -12.99
N GLN A 69 -4.81 22.64 -12.18
CA GLN A 69 -4.19 23.92 -11.81
C GLN A 69 -3.60 24.64 -13.03
N SER A 70 -2.90 23.93 -13.90
CA SER A 70 -2.33 24.48 -15.15
C SER A 70 -3.43 25.09 -16.03
N ARG A 71 -4.54 24.38 -16.21
CA ARG A 71 -5.69 24.89 -16.97
C ARG A 71 -6.36 26.10 -16.32
N ALA A 72 -6.47 26.10 -14.99
CA ALA A 72 -7.08 27.21 -14.26
C ALA A 72 -6.23 28.47 -14.26
N SER A 73 -4.90 28.33 -14.20
CA SER A 73 -3.97 29.47 -14.17
C SER A 73 -3.51 29.95 -15.56
N GLY A 74 -3.71 29.12 -16.60
CA GLY A 74 -3.17 29.38 -17.93
C GLY A 74 -1.65 29.21 -18.04
N ASN A 75 -0.99 28.73 -16.98
CA ASN A 75 0.46 28.53 -16.96
C ASN A 75 0.81 27.07 -17.17
N ALA A 76 1.83 26.80 -17.99
CA ALA A 76 2.31 25.43 -18.14
C ALA A 76 2.92 24.91 -16.84
N ILE A 77 2.51 23.70 -16.45
CA ILE A 77 3.12 22.95 -15.34
C ILE A 77 3.83 21.74 -15.94
N VAL A 78 5.05 21.54 -15.49
CA VAL A 78 5.92 20.45 -15.93
C VAL A 78 6.25 19.58 -14.73
N TRP A 79 6.04 18.29 -14.87
CA TRP A 79 6.48 17.29 -13.90
C TRP A 79 7.76 16.61 -14.40
N ARG A 80 8.72 16.38 -13.52
CA ARG A 80 9.90 15.57 -13.79
C ARG A 80 10.35 14.80 -12.55
N PRO A 81 10.97 13.62 -12.71
CA PRO A 81 11.65 12.95 -11.60
C PRO A 81 12.87 13.80 -11.15
N ASP A 82 13.19 13.70 -9.86
CA ASP A 82 14.34 14.41 -9.27
C ASP A 82 14.88 13.62 -8.08
N GLY A 83 15.96 12.87 -8.28
CA GLY A 83 16.57 12.02 -7.26
C GLY A 83 15.58 10.98 -6.72
N ASP A 84 15.40 10.96 -5.38
CA ASP A 84 14.50 10.06 -4.69
C ASP A 84 13.05 10.60 -4.63
N GLY A 85 12.65 11.41 -5.60
CA GLY A 85 11.34 12.03 -5.67
C GLY A 85 11.01 12.61 -7.03
N TYR A 86 10.23 13.67 -7.04
CA TYR A 86 9.82 14.39 -8.24
C TYR A 86 9.45 15.84 -7.92
N VAL A 87 9.47 16.69 -8.92
CA VAL A 87 9.11 18.11 -8.82
C VAL A 87 8.03 18.49 -9.83
N PHE A 88 7.23 19.51 -9.46
CA PHE A 88 6.36 20.23 -10.39
C PHE A 88 6.91 21.63 -10.61
N ILE A 89 7.25 21.97 -11.82
CA ILE A 89 7.78 23.29 -12.20
C ILE A 89 6.64 24.10 -12.80
N GLY A 90 6.49 25.37 -12.38
CA GLY A 90 5.42 26.25 -12.87
C GLY A 90 4.13 26.19 -12.03
N SER A 91 4.03 25.31 -11.04
CA SER A 91 2.90 25.28 -10.11
C SER A 91 3.03 26.39 -9.07
N ALA A 92 1.93 27.08 -8.76
CA ALA A 92 1.90 28.03 -7.66
C ALA A 92 2.12 27.29 -6.34
N GLY A 93 3.12 27.71 -5.56
CA GLY A 93 3.51 27.01 -4.33
C GLY A 93 4.26 25.70 -4.55
N SER A 94 4.86 25.52 -5.75
CA SER A 94 5.80 24.42 -5.96
C SER A 94 6.85 24.42 -4.85
N PRO A 95 7.03 23.32 -4.13
CA PRO A 95 8.10 23.24 -3.15
C PRO A 95 9.44 23.40 -3.86
N GLU A 96 10.33 24.15 -3.25
CA GLU A 96 11.71 24.33 -3.71
C GLU A 96 12.49 23.00 -3.66
N ALA A 97 11.99 22.03 -2.87
CA ALA A 97 12.55 20.71 -2.70
C ALA A 97 11.71 19.63 -3.40
N PRO A 98 12.33 18.54 -3.88
CA PRO A 98 11.62 17.41 -4.45
C PRO A 98 10.61 16.79 -3.45
N ILE A 99 9.48 16.36 -3.98
CA ILE A 99 8.48 15.61 -3.22
C ILE A 99 8.96 14.16 -3.18
N PRO A 100 9.26 13.59 -2.01
CA PRO A 100 9.78 12.24 -1.91
C PRO A 100 8.71 11.21 -2.28
N TRP A 101 9.16 10.06 -2.80
CA TRP A 101 8.34 8.87 -2.91
C TRP A 101 7.91 8.39 -1.51
N LEU A 102 6.75 7.75 -1.39
CA LEU A 102 6.29 7.14 -0.13
C LEU A 102 7.18 5.97 0.26
N GLU A 103 7.53 5.16 -0.75
CA GLU A 103 8.34 3.97 -0.54
C GLU A 103 9.79 4.23 -0.98
N PRO A 104 10.74 4.05 -0.07
CA PRO A 104 12.16 4.12 -0.41
C PRO A 104 12.53 3.14 -1.52
N GLY A 105 13.30 3.61 -2.50
CA GLY A 105 13.70 2.79 -3.65
C GLY A 105 12.72 2.82 -4.82
N THR A 106 11.59 3.52 -4.70
CA THR A 106 10.75 3.84 -5.86
C THR A 106 11.50 4.78 -6.79
N ARG A 107 11.44 4.50 -8.07
CA ARG A 107 12.05 5.33 -9.13
C ARG A 107 11.23 5.28 -10.40
N VAL A 108 11.48 6.22 -11.28
CA VAL A 108 10.96 6.21 -12.65
C VAL A 108 11.97 5.52 -13.55
N ARG A 109 11.52 4.69 -14.47
CA ARG A 109 12.41 3.95 -15.38
C ARG A 109 13.14 4.87 -16.33
N ASP A 110 12.43 5.86 -16.87
CA ASP A 110 12.95 6.83 -17.83
C ASP A 110 12.85 8.22 -17.23
N ASP A 111 13.87 9.06 -17.39
CA ASP A 111 13.85 10.46 -16.95
C ASP A 111 12.94 11.34 -17.83
N LYS A 112 11.75 10.83 -18.14
CA LYS A 112 10.76 11.55 -18.92
C LYS A 112 10.17 12.70 -18.15
N THR A 113 10.04 13.81 -18.84
CA THR A 113 9.32 14.99 -18.37
C THR A 113 7.91 14.98 -18.93
N LEU A 114 6.90 15.27 -18.08
CA LEU A 114 5.51 15.40 -18.50
C LEU A 114 5.10 16.87 -18.55
N VAL A 115 4.45 17.28 -19.62
CA VAL A 115 3.84 18.61 -19.75
C VAL A 115 2.35 18.50 -19.48
N LEU A 116 1.88 19.18 -18.44
CA LEU A 116 0.54 19.01 -17.87
C LEU A 116 -0.49 20.09 -18.30
N GLY A 117 -0.19 20.81 -19.37
CA GLY A 117 -1.06 21.86 -19.88
C GLY A 117 -0.27 23.17 -20.10
N PRO A 118 -0.93 24.32 -20.33
CA PRO A 118 -2.34 24.67 -20.02
C PRO A 118 -3.39 24.20 -21.04
N GLU A 119 -2.98 23.63 -22.14
CA GLU A 119 -3.88 23.21 -23.21
C GLU A 119 -4.91 22.18 -22.68
N PRO A 120 -6.17 22.24 -23.14
CA PRO A 120 -7.22 21.27 -22.75
C PRO A 120 -6.84 19.84 -23.13
N ILE A 121 -6.16 19.68 -24.26
CA ILE A 121 -5.69 18.40 -24.81
C ILE A 121 -4.17 18.44 -24.77
N ILE A 122 -3.58 17.58 -23.96
CA ILE A 122 -2.14 17.31 -23.96
C ILE A 122 -1.87 16.05 -24.79
N GLY A 123 -0.67 15.89 -25.29
CA GLY A 123 -0.31 14.65 -25.99
C GLY A 123 -0.42 13.43 -25.08
N ALA A 124 -0.54 12.24 -25.67
CA ALA A 124 -0.46 11.00 -24.91
C ALA A 124 0.89 10.91 -24.19
N GLN A 125 0.87 10.62 -22.88
CA GLN A 125 2.05 10.59 -22.03
C GLN A 125 2.00 9.37 -21.12
N ALA A 126 3.16 8.81 -20.82
CA ALA A 126 3.28 7.69 -19.90
C ALA A 126 4.63 7.73 -19.19
N ILE A 127 4.61 7.26 -17.95
CA ILE A 127 5.79 7.01 -17.12
C ILE A 127 5.67 5.62 -16.51
N GLU A 128 6.78 5.01 -16.23
CA GLU A 128 6.85 3.70 -15.59
C GLU A 128 7.54 3.84 -14.23
N LEU A 129 6.78 3.55 -13.17
CA LEU A 129 7.27 3.46 -11.80
C LEU A 129 7.86 2.09 -11.55
N VAL A 130 8.97 2.03 -10.84
CA VAL A 130 9.70 0.80 -10.51
C VAL A 130 10.00 0.76 -9.02
N LEU A 131 9.72 -0.39 -8.39
CA LEU A 131 10.08 -0.69 -7.00
C LEU A 131 10.62 -2.13 -6.93
N GLY A 132 11.91 -2.28 -6.70
CA GLY A 132 12.58 -3.59 -6.78
C GLY A 132 12.48 -4.19 -8.18
N ASP A 133 11.85 -5.36 -8.28
CA ASP A 133 11.61 -6.12 -9.52
C ASP A 133 10.25 -5.82 -10.17
N ARG A 134 9.44 -4.96 -9.56
CA ARG A 134 8.07 -4.64 -9.99
C ARG A 134 8.02 -3.32 -10.72
N SER A 135 7.12 -3.25 -11.70
CA SER A 135 6.83 -2.00 -12.40
C SER A 135 5.33 -1.78 -12.60
N LEU A 136 4.93 -0.51 -12.58
CA LEU A 136 3.59 -0.07 -12.91
C LEU A 136 3.65 1.14 -13.86
N ARG A 137 2.77 1.14 -14.83
CA ARG A 137 2.66 2.23 -15.80
C ARG A 137 1.55 3.19 -15.41
N VAL A 138 1.86 4.48 -15.36
CA VAL A 138 0.89 5.57 -15.24
C VAL A 138 0.85 6.29 -16.59
N ALA A 139 -0.35 6.40 -17.18
CA ALA A 139 -0.50 6.94 -18.52
C ALA A 139 -1.78 7.76 -18.68
N THR A 140 -1.78 8.64 -19.69
CA THR A 140 -2.96 9.34 -20.22
C THR A 140 -2.90 9.33 -21.73
N ASP A 141 -4.08 9.29 -22.38
CA ASP A 141 -4.23 9.52 -23.82
C ASP A 141 -4.25 11.03 -24.18
N GLY A 142 -4.15 11.88 -23.15
CA GLY A 142 -4.18 13.35 -23.27
C GLY A 142 -5.58 13.97 -23.17
N LEU A 143 -6.63 13.16 -23.27
CA LEU A 143 -8.04 13.57 -23.11
C LEU A 143 -8.55 13.20 -21.72
N ARG A 144 -8.29 11.96 -21.31
CA ARG A 144 -8.72 11.39 -20.04
C ARG A 144 -7.73 11.74 -18.93
N PRO A 145 -8.17 11.63 -17.66
CA PRO A 145 -7.27 11.66 -16.52
C PRO A 145 -6.13 10.64 -16.65
N PHE A 146 -5.05 10.87 -15.93
CA PHE A 146 -4.02 9.85 -15.75
C PHE A 146 -4.62 8.62 -15.06
N ALA A 147 -4.14 7.45 -15.44
CA ALA A 147 -4.58 6.19 -14.83
C ALA A 147 -3.40 5.22 -14.70
N VAL A 148 -3.50 4.31 -13.74
CA VAL A 148 -2.62 3.14 -13.66
C VAL A 148 -3.05 2.15 -14.73
N VAL A 149 -2.12 1.77 -15.61
CA VAL A 149 -2.35 0.83 -16.70
C VAL A 149 -1.75 -0.52 -16.32
N PRO A 150 -2.54 -1.59 -16.27
CA PRO A 150 -2.03 -2.94 -16.04
C PRO A 150 -1.01 -3.35 -17.10
N GLU A 151 -0.05 -4.18 -16.74
CA GLU A 151 1.08 -4.58 -17.60
C GLU A 151 0.66 -5.26 -18.92
N GLY A 152 -0.58 -5.77 -19.00
CA GLY A 152 -1.15 -6.41 -20.19
C GLY A 152 -1.73 -5.45 -21.26
N ASP A 153 -1.96 -4.19 -20.90
CA ASP A 153 -2.70 -3.24 -21.77
C ASP A 153 -1.78 -2.20 -22.44
N ARG A 154 -0.64 -2.67 -22.95
CA ARG A 154 0.35 -1.84 -23.65
C ARG A 154 -0.13 -1.26 -24.99
N ALA A 155 -1.28 -1.71 -25.47
CA ALA A 155 -1.76 -1.42 -26.82
C ALA A 155 -2.38 -0.01 -27.01
N ILE A 156 -2.74 0.70 -25.93
CA ILE A 156 -3.57 1.92 -26.05
C ILE A 156 -2.72 3.19 -26.19
N THR A 157 -1.41 3.17 -25.91
CA THR A 157 -0.61 4.41 -25.84
C THR A 157 0.50 4.52 -26.88
N ASP A 158 0.76 3.45 -27.63
CA ASP A 158 1.67 3.54 -28.77
C ASP A 158 0.81 3.85 -30.00
N GLY A 159 0.75 5.12 -30.39
CA GLY A 159 -0.02 5.64 -31.52
C GLY A 159 0.41 5.07 -32.88
N ARG A 160 0.44 3.77 -32.97
CA ARG A 160 0.57 3.05 -34.23
C ARG A 160 -0.85 2.85 -34.80
N GLN A 161 -1.33 3.87 -35.48
CA GLN A 161 -2.39 3.67 -36.48
C GLN A 161 -1.87 2.76 -37.61
N PRO A 162 -2.73 1.89 -38.13
CA PRO A 162 -2.43 1.02 -39.26
C PRO A 162 -2.13 1.80 -40.55
#